data_2b693d0e7115bd5180a7fe8bc05929ae
#
_entry.id   2b693d0e7115bd5180a7fe8bc05929ae
#
_cell.length_a   1.000
_cell.length_b   1.000
_cell.length_c   1.000
_cell.angle_alpha   90.00
_cell.angle_beta   90.00
_cell.angle_gamma   90.00
#
_symmetry.space_group_name_H-M   'P 1'
#
loop_
_entity.id
_entity.type
_entity.pdbx_description
1 polymer ?
#
loop_
_entity_poly.entity_id
_entity_poly.type
_entity_poly.pdbx_seq_one_letter_code
_entity_poly.pdbx_strand_id
1 'polypeptide(L)'
;NIFIISGHLKIADFGLGKDLNVFTSHQTLHTKEVGQYLYCAPEQFMMLRDADKRSDVYSLGRIINFIMTGNPSDSHHVFRNVAEKATSSDAVYRYADAAQLSAFFEKALQYQKDVNTKKHAEEKMRAGVYDEEVENYLSMLSDMEISKNIYEETNGFDRALLAYMHVS
;
A
#
# COMPACT_ATOMS: atom_id res chain seq x y z
N ASN A 1 14.59 5.50 -13.07
CA ASN A 1 15.50 4.38 -12.70
C ASN A 1 14.76 3.09 -12.31
N ILE A 2 13.45 3.03 -12.54
CA ILE A 2 12.62 1.82 -12.39
C ILE A 2 12.02 1.50 -13.76
N PHE A 3 12.29 0.30 -14.26
CA PHE A 3 11.88 -0.16 -15.59
C PHE A 3 11.08 -1.44 -15.50
N ILE A 4 10.11 -1.61 -16.38
CA ILE A 4 9.39 -2.87 -16.56
C ILE A 4 9.89 -3.48 -17.88
N ILE A 5 10.61 -4.60 -17.78
CA ILE A 5 11.19 -5.31 -18.92
C ILE A 5 10.63 -6.73 -18.94
N SER A 6 9.89 -7.08 -19.99
CA SER A 6 9.24 -8.40 -20.12
C SER A 6 8.40 -8.80 -18.88
N GLY A 7 7.65 -7.85 -18.33
CA GLY A 7 6.82 -8.07 -17.14
C GLY A 7 7.57 -8.10 -15.79
N HIS A 8 8.90 -7.93 -15.80
CA HIS A 8 9.72 -7.89 -14.60
C HIS A 8 10.16 -6.46 -14.28
N LEU A 9 10.02 -6.09 -13.01
CA LEU A 9 10.50 -4.80 -12.50
C LEU A 9 12.02 -4.86 -12.30
N LYS A 10 12.72 -3.87 -12.86
CA LYS A 10 14.17 -3.72 -12.76
C LYS A 10 14.52 -2.33 -12.23
N ILE A 11 15.43 -2.28 -11.26
CA ILE A 11 15.99 -1.04 -10.75
C ILE A 11 17.38 -0.87 -11.40
N ALA A 12 17.66 0.31 -11.92
CA ALA A 12 18.93 0.65 -12.55
C ALA A 12 19.46 1.98 -12.01
N ASP A 13 20.70 2.29 -12.38
CA ASP A 13 21.41 3.52 -12.01
C ASP A 13 21.74 3.63 -10.53
N PHE A 14 22.58 2.73 -10.04
CA PHE A 14 23.12 2.74 -8.69
C PHE A 14 24.34 3.68 -8.55
N GLY A 15 24.67 4.49 -9.56
CA GLY A 15 25.87 5.32 -9.60
C GLY A 15 25.98 6.37 -8.49
N LEU A 16 24.85 6.76 -7.90
CA LEU A 16 24.79 7.66 -6.74
C LEU A 16 24.52 6.92 -5.43
N GLY A 17 24.53 5.59 -5.46
CA GLY A 17 24.34 4.76 -4.27
C GLY A 17 25.44 5.03 -3.24
N LYS A 18 25.04 5.24 -1.98
CA LYS A 18 25.95 5.42 -0.87
C LYS A 18 26.30 4.06 -0.27
N ASP A 19 27.58 3.70 -0.25
CA ASP A 19 28.05 2.60 0.59
C ASP A 19 28.13 3.10 2.04
N LEU A 20 27.23 2.64 2.88
CA LEU A 20 27.16 3.02 4.30
C LEU A 20 28.39 2.56 5.11
N ASN A 21 29.23 1.68 4.54
CA ASN A 21 30.44 1.19 5.17
C ASN A 21 31.69 1.98 4.76
N VAL A 22 31.61 2.84 3.76
CA VAL A 22 32.74 3.64 3.24
C VAL A 22 32.43 5.12 3.39
N PHE A 23 33.26 5.83 4.14
CA PHE A 23 33.24 7.29 4.22
C PHE A 23 33.70 7.90 2.88
N THR A 24 32.78 8.11 1.95
CA THR A 24 33.07 8.86 0.72
C THR A 24 32.37 10.21 0.77
N SER A 25 33.19 11.24 0.80
CA SER A 25 32.78 12.63 0.60
C SER A 25 32.52 12.85 -0.89
N HIS A 26 31.30 12.68 -1.38
CA HIS A 26 30.91 13.05 -2.75
C HIS A 26 29.58 13.76 -2.76
N GLN A 27 29.71 15.04 -2.93
CA GLN A 27 29.32 15.94 -4.04
C GLN A 27 27.83 16.03 -4.34
N THR A 28 27.35 17.25 -4.05
CA THR A 28 26.34 18.07 -4.75
C THR A 28 25.55 17.34 -5.86
N LEU A 29 24.28 17.11 -5.56
CA LEU A 29 23.27 16.81 -6.56
C LEU A 29 23.16 17.95 -7.58
N HIS A 30 23.96 17.86 -8.64
CA HIS A 30 23.74 18.61 -9.87
C HIS A 30 22.81 17.82 -10.80
N THR A 31 21.56 17.60 -10.40
CA THR A 31 20.57 17.05 -11.32
C THR A 31 19.58 18.14 -11.70
N LYS A 32 19.66 18.55 -12.93
CA LYS A 32 18.82 19.59 -13.55
C LYS A 32 17.39 19.10 -13.90
N GLU A 33 16.98 17.94 -13.43
CA GLU A 33 15.67 17.38 -13.77
C GLU A 33 14.69 17.55 -12.62
N VAL A 34 13.82 18.55 -12.75
CA VAL A 34 12.79 18.93 -11.77
C VAL A 34 11.95 17.75 -11.29
N GLY A 35 11.74 16.72 -12.12
CA GLY A 35 10.94 15.55 -11.76
C GLY A 35 11.57 14.64 -10.70
N GLN A 36 12.89 14.55 -10.62
CA GLN A 36 13.58 13.69 -9.65
C GLN A 36 13.49 14.22 -8.23
N TYR A 37 13.43 15.54 -8.05
CA TYR A 37 13.33 16.17 -6.73
C TYR A 37 12.07 15.76 -5.96
N LEU A 38 10.99 15.43 -6.65
CA LEU A 38 9.73 15.03 -6.02
C LEU A 38 9.85 13.70 -5.24
N TYR A 39 10.86 12.89 -5.54
CA TYR A 39 11.12 11.60 -4.91
C TYR A 39 12.24 11.65 -3.88
N CYS A 40 13.01 12.74 -3.82
CA CYS A 40 14.13 12.90 -2.88
C CYS A 40 13.63 13.23 -1.48
N ALA A 41 14.22 12.59 -0.48
CA ALA A 41 13.95 12.88 0.91
C ALA A 41 14.54 14.26 1.33
N PRO A 42 13.92 14.98 2.28
CA PRO A 42 14.35 16.31 2.69
C PRO A 42 15.83 16.39 3.10
N GLU A 43 16.34 15.39 3.82
CA GLU A 43 17.74 15.33 4.24
C GLU A 43 18.72 15.21 3.07
N GLN A 44 18.30 14.66 1.93
CA GLN A 44 19.15 14.55 0.74
C GLN A 44 19.42 15.93 0.08
N PHE A 45 18.53 16.92 0.29
CA PHE A 45 18.75 18.28 -0.17
C PHE A 45 19.76 19.05 0.69
N MET A 46 19.84 18.72 1.97
CA MET A 46 20.71 19.41 2.90
C MET A 46 22.12 18.84 2.90
N MET A 47 22.25 17.54 3.11
CA MET A 47 23.54 16.84 3.08
C MET A 47 23.36 15.37 2.71
N LEU A 48 23.87 14.95 1.57
CA LEU A 48 23.85 13.54 1.13
C LEU A 48 24.48 12.58 2.14
N ARG A 49 25.41 13.06 2.98
CA ARG A 49 26.03 12.22 4.02
C ARG A 49 25.05 11.75 5.09
N ASP A 50 23.93 12.45 5.30
CA ASP A 50 22.94 12.14 6.31
C ASP A 50 21.87 11.18 5.77
N ALA A 51 21.90 10.89 4.46
CA ALA A 51 21.05 9.90 3.83
C ALA A 51 21.37 8.49 4.32
N ASP A 52 20.35 7.76 4.73
CA ASP A 52 20.38 6.35 5.11
C ASP A 52 19.26 5.56 4.38
N LYS A 53 18.99 4.34 4.81
CA LYS A 53 17.92 3.50 4.25
C LYS A 53 16.52 4.15 4.31
N ARG A 54 16.31 5.10 5.21
CA ARG A 54 15.03 5.83 5.36
C ARG A 54 14.82 6.86 4.27
N SER A 55 15.89 7.30 3.60
CA SER A 55 15.77 8.14 2.40
C SER A 55 15.19 7.35 1.23
N ASP A 56 15.57 6.07 1.08
CA ASP A 56 14.97 5.17 0.10
C ASP A 56 13.50 4.89 0.43
N VAL A 57 13.16 4.73 1.73
CA VAL A 57 11.78 4.59 2.19
C VAL A 57 10.93 5.80 1.79
N TYR A 58 11.46 7.02 1.91
CA TYR A 58 10.76 8.22 1.45
C TYR A 58 10.48 8.16 -0.05
N SER A 59 11.47 7.81 -0.87
CA SER A 59 11.33 7.65 -2.31
C SER A 59 10.26 6.61 -2.66
N LEU A 60 10.25 5.47 -1.97
CA LEU A 60 9.23 4.43 -2.14
C LEU A 60 7.83 4.93 -1.78
N GLY A 61 7.67 5.71 -0.71
CA GLY A 61 6.40 6.34 -0.36
C GLY A 61 5.89 7.28 -1.45
N ARG A 62 6.79 8.08 -2.07
CA ARG A 62 6.46 8.92 -3.23
C ARG A 62 6.06 8.11 -4.46
N ILE A 63 6.68 6.94 -4.66
CA ILE A 63 6.32 6.01 -5.74
C ILE A 63 4.94 5.42 -5.49
N ILE A 64 4.60 5.02 -4.25
CA ILE A 64 3.25 4.56 -3.90
C ILE A 64 2.21 5.63 -4.25
N ASN A 65 2.42 6.87 -3.84
CA ASN A 65 1.53 7.99 -4.19
C ASN A 65 1.37 8.11 -5.71
N PHE A 66 2.48 8.11 -6.45
CA PHE A 66 2.45 8.24 -7.92
C PHE A 66 1.69 7.10 -8.59
N ILE A 67 1.90 5.86 -8.17
CA ILE A 67 1.18 4.70 -8.71
C ILE A 67 -0.33 4.83 -8.48
N MET A 68 -0.72 5.33 -7.32
CA MET A 68 -2.12 5.41 -6.92
C MET A 68 -2.87 6.62 -7.48
N THR A 69 -2.17 7.76 -7.69
CA THR A 69 -2.84 9.04 -8.02
C THR A 69 -2.29 9.71 -9.29
N GLY A 70 -1.16 9.24 -9.82
CA GLY A 70 -0.41 9.92 -10.88
C GLY A 70 0.43 11.12 -10.37
N ASN A 71 0.37 11.43 -9.07
CA ASN A 71 1.10 12.54 -8.46
C ASN A 71 1.88 12.05 -7.22
N PRO A 72 3.25 12.14 -7.20
CA PRO A 72 4.05 11.67 -6.07
C PRO A 72 3.80 12.44 -4.78
N SER A 73 3.16 13.61 -4.84
CA SER A 73 2.87 14.43 -3.67
C SER A 73 1.45 14.27 -3.13
N ASP A 74 0.60 13.52 -3.83
CA ASP A 74 -0.79 13.29 -3.43
C ASP A 74 -0.94 11.94 -2.72
N SER A 75 -1.28 11.99 -1.41
CA SER A 75 -1.52 10.81 -0.58
C SER A 75 -3.00 10.45 -0.43
N HIS A 76 -3.93 11.07 -1.17
CA HIS A 76 -5.37 10.81 -1.06
C HIS A 76 -5.77 9.50 -1.76
N HIS A 77 -5.40 8.37 -1.17
CA HIS A 77 -5.69 7.03 -1.68
C HIS A 77 -5.77 5.99 -0.55
N VAL A 78 -6.19 4.77 -0.86
CA VAL A 78 -6.44 3.69 0.12
C VAL A 78 -5.20 3.29 0.96
N PHE A 79 -3.98 3.53 0.48
CA PHE A 79 -2.73 3.27 1.19
C PHE A 79 -2.13 4.52 1.84
N ARG A 80 -2.92 5.57 2.03
CA ARG A 80 -2.51 6.86 2.58
C ARG A 80 -1.65 6.73 3.83
N ASN A 81 -2.10 5.97 4.82
CA ASN A 81 -1.39 5.84 6.11
C ASN A 81 0.03 5.28 5.94
N VAL A 82 0.21 4.33 5.01
CA VAL A 82 1.54 3.76 4.73
C VAL A 82 2.42 4.78 4.01
N ALA A 83 1.86 5.47 3.00
CA ALA A 83 2.58 6.45 2.21
C ALA A 83 2.97 7.69 3.04
N GLU A 84 2.07 8.23 3.86
CA GLU A 84 2.36 9.38 4.72
C GLU A 84 3.43 9.08 5.76
N LYS A 85 3.38 7.89 6.38
CA LYS A 85 4.46 7.47 7.28
C LYS A 85 5.79 7.35 6.55
N ALA A 86 5.81 6.75 5.35
CA ALA A 86 7.02 6.62 4.55
C ALA A 86 7.58 7.98 4.13
N THR A 87 6.72 8.96 3.83
CA THR A 87 7.08 10.31 3.37
C THR A 87 7.13 11.36 4.49
N SER A 88 7.22 10.95 5.74
CA SER A 88 7.43 11.88 6.86
C SER A 88 8.66 12.75 6.61
N SER A 89 8.56 14.06 6.92
CA SER A 89 9.68 15.00 6.78
C SER A 89 10.86 14.61 7.66
N ASP A 90 10.60 14.17 8.89
CA ASP A 90 11.62 13.64 9.79
C ASP A 90 11.80 12.14 9.58
N ALA A 91 13.03 11.73 9.23
CA ALA A 91 13.39 10.34 8.96
C ALA A 91 13.14 9.40 10.16
N VAL A 92 13.16 9.92 11.39
CA VAL A 92 12.92 9.12 12.62
C VAL A 92 11.52 8.51 12.64
N TYR A 93 10.54 9.17 12.07
CA TYR A 93 9.14 8.70 12.04
C TYR A 93 8.84 7.76 10.87
N ARG A 94 9.76 7.59 9.92
CA ARG A 94 9.59 6.68 8.80
C ARG A 94 9.76 5.21 9.22
N TYR A 95 9.49 4.31 8.29
CA TYR A 95 9.92 2.92 8.43
C TYR A 95 11.45 2.84 8.42
N ALA A 96 12.02 1.90 9.15
CA ALA A 96 13.47 1.76 9.31
C ALA A 96 14.18 1.41 7.99
N ASP A 97 13.50 0.66 7.12
CA ASP A 97 14.00 0.22 5.82
C ASP A 97 12.85 -0.21 4.89
N ALA A 98 13.19 -0.58 3.66
CA ALA A 98 12.24 -1.05 2.66
C ALA A 98 11.54 -2.36 3.06
N ALA A 99 12.18 -3.24 3.83
CA ALA A 99 11.59 -4.49 4.28
C ALA A 99 10.45 -4.23 5.27
N GLN A 100 10.66 -3.30 6.21
CA GLN A 100 9.60 -2.89 7.13
C GLN A 100 8.45 -2.20 6.39
N LEU A 101 8.75 -1.30 5.44
CA LEU A 101 7.71 -0.68 4.59
C LEU A 101 6.90 -1.75 3.86
N SER A 102 7.57 -2.74 3.20
CA SER A 102 6.90 -3.83 2.48
C SER A 102 5.94 -4.60 3.38
N ALA A 103 6.39 -4.99 4.58
CA ALA A 103 5.55 -5.74 5.52
C ALA A 103 4.28 -4.98 5.93
N PHE A 104 4.38 -3.65 6.13
CA PHE A 104 3.20 -2.83 6.43
C PHE A 104 2.31 -2.60 5.20
N PHE A 105 2.91 -2.44 4.02
CA PHE A 105 2.16 -2.31 2.77
C PHE A 105 1.39 -3.58 2.44
N GLU A 106 1.99 -4.76 2.62
CA GLU A 106 1.33 -6.06 2.42
C GLU A 106 0.12 -6.24 3.34
N LYS A 107 0.24 -5.85 4.62
CA LYS A 107 -0.90 -5.86 5.55
C LYS A 107 -2.02 -4.92 5.10
N ALA A 108 -1.67 -3.71 4.66
CA ALA A 108 -2.65 -2.75 4.15
C ALA A 108 -3.32 -3.25 2.86
N LEU A 109 -2.56 -3.91 1.99
CA LEU A 109 -3.06 -4.52 0.75
C LEU A 109 -4.04 -5.67 1.05
N GLN A 110 -3.71 -6.53 2.02
CA GLN A 110 -4.59 -7.62 2.45
C GLN A 110 -5.90 -7.05 3.02
N TYR A 111 -5.81 -6.06 3.92
CA TYR A 111 -6.99 -5.39 4.47
C TYR A 111 -7.89 -4.81 3.37
N GLN A 112 -7.32 -4.17 2.34
CA GLN A 112 -8.09 -3.64 1.21
C GLN A 112 -8.76 -4.75 0.39
N LYS A 113 -8.10 -5.89 0.20
CA LYS A 113 -8.72 -7.05 -0.46
C LYS A 113 -9.93 -7.55 0.34
N ASP A 114 -9.77 -7.70 1.65
CA ASP A 114 -10.84 -8.19 2.54
C ASP A 114 -12.05 -7.23 2.53
N VAL A 115 -11.80 -5.91 2.59
CA VAL A 115 -12.85 -4.89 2.51
C VAL A 115 -13.57 -4.93 1.16
N ASN A 116 -12.84 -5.07 0.05
CA ASN A 116 -13.43 -5.13 -1.28
C ASN A 116 -14.24 -6.43 -1.47
N THR A 117 -13.73 -7.57 -0.99
CA THR A 117 -14.42 -8.86 -1.04
C THR A 117 -15.75 -8.77 -0.28
N LYS A 118 -15.71 -8.24 0.93
CA LYS A 118 -16.91 -8.01 1.74
C LYS A 118 -17.93 -7.13 1.01
N LYS A 119 -17.49 -5.98 0.51
CA LYS A 119 -18.36 -5.03 -0.21
C LYS A 119 -19.02 -5.68 -1.43
N HIS A 120 -18.25 -6.44 -2.22
CA HIS A 120 -18.73 -7.11 -3.42
C HIS A 120 -19.77 -8.19 -3.08
N ALA A 121 -19.52 -8.99 -2.04
CA ALA A 121 -20.46 -9.98 -1.55
C ALA A 121 -21.77 -9.30 -1.05
N GLU A 122 -21.67 -8.21 -0.30
CA GLU A 122 -22.83 -7.44 0.15
C GLU A 122 -23.65 -6.84 -1.00
N GLU A 123 -23.00 -6.33 -2.06
CA GLU A 123 -23.67 -5.83 -3.26
C GLU A 123 -24.42 -6.95 -3.99
N LYS A 124 -23.80 -8.14 -4.12
CA LYS A 124 -24.45 -9.33 -4.71
C LYS A 124 -25.65 -9.80 -3.90
N MET A 125 -25.52 -9.88 -2.58
CA MET A 125 -26.63 -10.24 -1.69
C MET A 125 -27.82 -9.28 -1.82
N ARG A 126 -27.57 -7.97 -1.90
CA ARG A 126 -28.62 -6.96 -2.13
C ARG A 126 -29.29 -7.13 -3.48
N ALA A 127 -28.55 -7.56 -4.50
CA ALA A 127 -29.08 -7.85 -5.83
C ALA A 127 -29.78 -9.21 -5.93
N GLY A 128 -29.78 -10.02 -4.87
CA GLY A 128 -30.34 -11.38 -4.85
C GLY A 128 -29.50 -12.40 -5.62
N VAL A 129 -28.23 -12.14 -5.80
CA VAL A 129 -27.26 -13.05 -6.43
C VAL A 129 -26.52 -13.82 -5.35
N TYR A 130 -26.59 -15.16 -5.40
CA TYR A 130 -26.00 -16.08 -4.42
C TYR A 130 -25.09 -17.05 -5.16
N ASP A 131 -23.84 -16.64 -5.38
CA ASP A 131 -22.83 -17.41 -6.08
C ASP A 131 -21.69 -17.84 -5.13
N GLU A 132 -20.71 -18.53 -5.68
CA GLU A 132 -19.55 -19.03 -4.94
C GLU A 132 -18.80 -17.93 -4.17
N GLU A 133 -18.79 -16.69 -4.65
CA GLU A 133 -18.14 -15.56 -3.95
C GLU A 133 -18.90 -15.19 -2.68
N VAL A 134 -20.22 -15.17 -2.73
CA VAL A 134 -21.09 -14.95 -1.57
C VAL A 134 -20.97 -16.10 -0.58
N GLU A 135 -20.94 -17.36 -1.05
CA GLU A 135 -20.73 -18.54 -0.19
C GLU A 135 -19.39 -18.49 0.53
N ASN A 136 -18.30 -18.16 -0.19
CA ASN A 136 -16.97 -17.98 0.38
C ASN A 136 -16.95 -16.87 1.45
N TYR A 137 -17.60 -15.75 1.17
CA TYR A 137 -17.72 -14.67 2.15
C TYR A 137 -18.46 -15.12 3.43
N LEU A 138 -19.61 -15.76 3.28
CA LEU A 138 -20.40 -16.26 4.42
C LEU A 138 -19.63 -17.27 5.28
N SER A 139 -18.86 -18.18 4.62
CA SER A 139 -18.04 -19.18 5.31
C SER A 139 -16.89 -18.60 6.14
N MET A 140 -16.47 -17.36 5.86
CA MET A 140 -15.40 -16.67 6.59
C MET A 140 -15.91 -15.88 7.81
N LEU A 141 -17.22 -15.68 7.93
CA LEU A 141 -17.80 -14.90 9.02
C LEU A 141 -17.75 -15.67 10.34
N SER A 142 -17.39 -14.98 11.40
CA SER A 142 -17.54 -15.47 12.77
C SER A 142 -19.02 -15.45 13.21
N ASP A 143 -19.36 -16.25 14.22
CA ASP A 143 -20.71 -16.29 14.80
C ASP A 143 -21.17 -14.89 15.25
N MET A 144 -20.24 -14.07 15.75
CA MET A 144 -20.52 -12.69 16.16
C MET A 144 -20.89 -11.80 14.97
N GLU A 145 -20.17 -11.93 13.86
CA GLU A 145 -20.45 -11.17 12.62
C GLU A 145 -21.76 -11.60 11.99
N ILE A 146 -22.06 -12.90 11.97
CA ILE A 146 -23.34 -13.44 11.52
C ILE A 146 -24.48 -12.86 12.37
N SER A 147 -24.36 -12.93 13.69
CA SER A 147 -25.36 -12.39 14.61
C SER A 147 -25.57 -10.88 14.44
N LYS A 148 -24.48 -10.14 14.23
CA LYS A 148 -24.51 -8.70 13.96
C LYS A 148 -25.26 -8.38 12.66
N ASN A 149 -24.95 -9.07 11.57
CA ASN A 149 -25.61 -8.86 10.27
C ASN A 149 -27.10 -9.19 10.30
N ILE A 150 -27.51 -10.19 11.07
CA ILE A 150 -28.93 -10.52 11.29
C ILE A 150 -29.61 -9.42 12.11
N TYR A 151 -28.98 -8.97 13.20
CA TYR A 151 -29.53 -7.95 14.08
C TYR A 151 -29.67 -6.57 13.39
N GLU A 152 -28.67 -6.20 12.58
CA GLU A 152 -28.65 -4.95 11.81
C GLU A 152 -29.53 -5.01 10.55
N GLU A 153 -30.23 -6.13 10.30
CA GLU A 153 -31.09 -6.37 9.13
C GLU A 153 -30.36 -6.07 7.81
N THR A 154 -29.09 -6.49 7.71
CA THR A 154 -28.26 -6.27 6.52
C THR A 154 -28.98 -6.81 5.28
N ASN A 155 -29.30 -5.93 4.35
CA ASN A 155 -30.19 -6.21 3.22
C ASN A 155 -29.74 -7.40 2.37
N GLY A 156 -30.54 -8.45 2.32
CA GLY A 156 -30.29 -9.69 1.59
C GLY A 156 -29.41 -10.73 2.31
N PHE A 157 -28.90 -10.42 3.50
CA PHE A 157 -28.04 -11.33 4.27
C PHE A 157 -28.80 -12.58 4.74
N ASP A 158 -30.01 -12.42 5.23
CA ASP A 158 -30.90 -13.50 5.67
C ASP A 158 -31.16 -14.53 4.56
N ARG A 159 -31.44 -14.04 3.36
CA ARG A 159 -31.69 -14.89 2.20
C ARG A 159 -30.43 -15.61 1.73
N ALA A 160 -29.28 -14.92 1.73
CA ALA A 160 -28.00 -15.50 1.37
C ALA A 160 -27.60 -16.59 2.38
N LEU A 161 -27.80 -16.34 3.67
CA LEU A 161 -27.51 -17.31 4.73
C LEU A 161 -28.40 -18.56 4.61
N LEU A 162 -29.69 -18.38 4.35
CA LEU A 162 -30.60 -19.51 4.11
C LEU A 162 -30.21 -20.32 2.86
N ALA A 163 -29.83 -19.66 1.78
CA ALA A 163 -29.34 -20.33 0.57
C ALA A 163 -28.07 -21.15 0.86
N TYR A 164 -27.11 -20.58 1.59
CA TYR A 164 -25.88 -21.25 2.02
C TYR A 164 -26.15 -22.50 2.89
N MET A 165 -27.06 -22.39 3.86
CA MET A 165 -27.43 -23.53 4.74
C MET A 165 -28.15 -24.65 4.02
N HIS A 166 -28.74 -24.43 2.84
CA HIS A 166 -29.40 -25.44 2.04
C HIS A 166 -28.45 -26.23 1.12
N VAL A 167 -27.25 -25.72 0.88
CA VAL A 167 -26.24 -26.34 -0.02
C VAL A 167 -25.17 -27.09 0.81
N SER A 168 -25.00 -26.77 2.08
CA SER A 168 -24.06 -27.42 3.01
C SER A 168 -24.77 -28.56 3.79
#